data_e3f8b98ced1be25f88b7d73bc9f73e63
#
_entry.id   e3f8b98ced1be25f88b7d73bc9f73e63
#
_cell.length_a   1.000
_cell.length_b   1.000
_cell.length_c   1.000
_cell.angle_alpha   90.00
_cell.angle_beta   90.00
_cell.angle_gamma   90.00
#
_symmetry.space_group_name_H-M   'P 1'
#
loop_
_entity.id
_entity.type
_entity.pdbx_description
1 polymer ?
#
loop_
_entity_poly.entity_id
_entity_poly.type
_entity_poly.pdbx_seq_one_letter_code
_entity_poly.pdbx_strand_id
1 'polypeptide(L)'
;MGELLCLELSVIWWVVHVVCQAVTARGEFGDTYLISPRDADVQAKGLVCGRATRALHNYVENLVPFVALDLALIVTQHTGGLGATLWIIGRVIYLPIYLVGIPYVRTAALLLSIVGLLMMLGRLMGH
;
A
#
# COMPACT_ATOMS: atom_id res chain seq x y z
N MET A 1 -18.06 -2.44 0.60
CA MET A 1 -17.63 -1.05 0.36
C MET A 1 -17.64 -0.76 -1.13
N GLY A 2 -18.04 0.45 -1.50
CA GLY A 2 -18.01 0.85 -2.90
C GLY A 2 -16.59 1.15 -3.38
N GLU A 3 -16.38 1.12 -4.69
CA GLU A 3 -15.07 1.38 -5.30
C GLU A 3 -14.56 2.78 -4.98
N LEU A 4 -15.46 3.78 -4.95
CA LEU A 4 -15.05 5.15 -4.63
C LEU A 4 -14.51 5.23 -3.21
N LEU A 5 -15.18 4.62 -2.23
CA LEU A 5 -14.71 4.59 -0.85
C LEU A 5 -13.38 3.85 -0.75
N CYS A 6 -13.22 2.75 -1.46
CA CYS A 6 -11.95 2.03 -1.48
C CYS A 6 -10.82 2.89 -2.05
N LEU A 7 -11.10 3.69 -3.08
CA LEU A 7 -10.14 4.61 -3.66
C LEU A 7 -9.71 5.66 -2.61
N GLU A 8 -10.68 6.25 -1.93
CA GLU A 8 -10.42 7.24 -0.88
C GLU A 8 -9.56 6.62 0.25
N LEU A 9 -9.93 5.42 0.70
CA LEU A 9 -9.19 4.71 1.74
C LEU A 9 -7.78 4.36 1.28
N SER A 10 -7.58 4.08 0.00
CA SER A 10 -6.25 3.76 -0.53
C SER A 10 -5.31 4.96 -0.43
N VAL A 11 -5.80 6.16 -0.66
CA VAL A 11 -5.01 7.38 -0.52
C VAL A 11 -4.72 7.68 0.95
N ILE A 12 -5.72 7.52 1.82
CA ILE A 12 -5.53 7.68 3.26
C ILE A 12 -4.46 6.70 3.76
N TRP A 13 -4.52 5.45 3.30
CA TRP A 13 -3.56 4.43 3.71
C TRP A 13 -2.16 4.72 3.16
N TRP A 14 -2.06 5.31 1.98
CA TRP A 14 -0.79 5.80 1.46
C TRP A 14 -0.19 6.85 2.40
N VAL A 15 -1.00 7.79 2.88
CA VAL A 15 -0.55 8.80 3.85
C VAL A 15 -0.03 8.11 5.12
N VAL A 16 -0.73 7.08 5.61
CA VAL A 16 -0.28 6.30 6.77
C VAL A 16 1.10 5.68 6.52
N HIS A 17 1.32 5.10 5.34
CA HIS A 17 2.63 4.55 4.98
C HIS A 17 3.72 5.62 4.96
N VAL A 18 3.42 6.78 4.38
CA VAL A 18 4.37 7.89 4.30
C VAL A 18 4.71 8.38 5.71
N VAL A 19 3.72 8.53 6.58
CA VAL A 19 3.94 8.96 7.96
C VAL A 19 4.77 7.92 8.72
N CYS A 20 4.47 6.64 8.59
CA CYS A 20 5.26 5.58 9.25
C CYS A 20 6.72 5.63 8.80
N GLN A 21 6.95 5.76 7.50
CA GLN A 21 8.31 5.85 6.96
C GLN A 21 9.00 7.12 7.45
N ALA A 22 8.32 8.26 7.43
CA ALA A 22 8.90 9.53 7.85
C ALA A 22 9.26 9.54 9.34
N VAL A 23 8.36 9.03 10.19
CA VAL A 23 8.60 8.98 11.64
C VAL A 23 9.78 8.06 11.97
N THR A 24 9.83 6.88 11.36
CA THR A 24 10.93 5.94 11.61
C THR A 24 12.24 6.45 11.04
N ALA A 25 12.21 7.10 9.87
CA ALA A 25 13.39 7.71 9.27
C ALA A 25 13.91 8.88 10.12
N ARG A 26 13.02 9.70 10.67
CA ARG A 26 13.40 10.79 11.54
C ARG A 26 14.13 10.27 12.78
N GLY A 27 13.65 9.18 13.35
CA GLY A 27 14.29 8.56 14.52
C GLY A 27 15.65 7.98 14.21
N GLU A 28 15.88 7.50 12.98
CA GLU A 28 17.14 6.86 12.58
C GLU A 28 18.15 7.86 12.02
N PHE A 29 17.73 8.75 11.11
CA PHE A 29 18.64 9.63 10.37
C PHE A 29 18.75 11.04 10.98
N GLY A 30 17.71 11.52 11.64
CA GLY A 30 17.64 12.88 12.17
C GLY A 30 17.14 13.89 11.11
N ASP A 31 16.70 15.04 11.62
CA ASP A 31 16.08 16.07 10.77
C ASP A 31 17.06 16.68 9.77
N THR A 32 18.32 16.89 10.20
CA THR A 32 19.33 17.53 9.34
C THR A 32 19.55 16.74 8.07
N TYR A 33 19.65 15.41 8.17
CA TYR A 33 19.82 14.55 6.99
C TYR A 33 18.56 14.59 6.11
N LEU A 34 17.36 14.48 6.70
CA LEU A 34 16.13 14.38 5.95
C LEU A 34 15.81 15.63 5.14
N ILE A 35 16.19 16.82 5.63
CA ILE A 35 15.98 18.08 4.91
C ILE A 35 17.11 18.42 3.97
N SER A 36 18.23 17.67 4.00
CA SER A 36 19.35 17.84 3.09
C SER A 36 19.05 17.24 1.72
N PRO A 37 19.89 17.48 0.70
CA PRO A 37 19.75 16.80 -0.60
C PRO A 37 19.95 15.28 -0.52
N ARG A 38 20.39 14.74 0.62
CA ARG A 38 20.62 13.32 0.85
C ARG A 38 21.67 12.70 -0.09
N ASP A 39 22.64 13.52 -0.50
CA ASP A 39 23.71 13.06 -1.39
C ASP A 39 24.55 11.93 -0.80
N ALA A 40 24.61 11.85 0.54
CA ALA A 40 25.29 10.76 1.22
C ALA A 40 24.59 9.41 1.03
N ASP A 41 23.34 9.40 0.63
CA ASP A 41 22.54 8.20 0.35
C ASP A 41 22.66 7.15 1.46
N VAL A 42 22.44 7.60 2.70
CA VAL A 42 22.53 6.71 3.87
C VAL A 42 21.36 5.75 3.85
N GLN A 43 21.66 4.46 3.90
CA GLN A 43 20.64 3.42 3.91
C GLN A 43 20.08 3.19 5.31
N ALA A 44 18.82 2.78 5.39
CA ALA A 44 18.17 2.49 6.66
C ALA A 44 18.83 1.27 7.30
N LYS A 45 19.33 1.43 8.52
CA LYS A 45 19.94 0.36 9.31
C LYS A 45 18.99 -0.17 10.36
N GLY A 46 18.05 0.65 10.84
CA GLY A 46 17.05 0.26 11.82
C GLY A 46 16.05 -0.70 11.22
N LEU A 47 15.64 -1.70 12.00
CA LEU A 47 14.75 -2.75 11.55
C LEU A 47 13.38 -2.20 11.14
N VAL A 48 12.80 -1.34 11.99
CA VAL A 48 11.45 -0.79 11.74
C VAL A 48 11.48 0.20 10.58
N CYS A 49 12.49 1.08 10.53
CA CYS A 49 12.63 2.04 9.43
C CYS A 49 12.80 1.32 8.09
N GLY A 50 13.64 0.30 8.04
CA GLY A 50 13.82 -0.50 6.83
C GLY A 50 12.54 -1.19 6.39
N ARG A 51 11.80 -1.75 7.34
CA ARG A 51 10.51 -2.39 7.05
C ARG A 51 9.48 -1.38 6.55
N ALA A 52 9.39 -0.21 7.20
CA ALA A 52 8.46 0.84 6.78
C ALA A 52 8.77 1.34 5.36
N THR A 53 10.04 1.50 5.02
CA THR A 53 10.48 1.92 3.69
C THR A 53 10.11 0.88 2.64
N ARG A 54 10.38 -0.40 2.91
CA ARG A 54 10.03 -1.48 1.97
C ARG A 54 8.52 -1.65 1.85
N ALA A 55 7.78 -1.49 2.94
CA ALA A 55 6.32 -1.56 2.90
C ALA A 55 5.74 -0.45 2.04
N LEU A 56 6.28 0.76 2.15
CA LEU A 56 5.86 1.90 1.31
C LEU A 56 6.12 1.62 -0.17
N HIS A 57 7.32 1.13 -0.51
CA HIS A 57 7.64 0.78 -1.90
C HIS A 57 6.70 -0.29 -2.45
N ASN A 58 6.46 -1.34 -1.68
CA ASN A 58 5.53 -2.40 -2.08
C ASN A 58 4.11 -1.86 -2.27
N TYR A 59 3.67 -0.99 -1.36
CA TYR A 59 2.35 -0.38 -1.46
C TYR A 59 2.21 0.45 -2.73
N VAL A 60 3.18 1.31 -3.03
CA VAL A 60 3.14 2.17 -4.22
C VAL A 60 3.13 1.33 -5.50
N GLU A 61 3.93 0.27 -5.57
CA GLU A 61 3.94 -0.62 -6.73
C GLU A 61 2.58 -1.27 -6.99
N ASN A 62 1.88 -1.66 -5.92
CA ASN A 62 0.57 -2.29 -6.03
C ASN A 62 -0.57 -1.28 -6.18
N LEU A 63 -0.34 -0.04 -5.73
CA LEU A 63 -1.33 1.02 -5.81
C LEU A 63 -1.62 1.42 -7.26
N VAL A 64 -0.61 1.42 -8.12
CA VAL A 64 -0.75 1.82 -9.52
C VAL A 64 -1.82 0.98 -10.23
N PRO A 65 -1.74 -0.36 -10.27
CA PRO A 65 -2.79 -1.15 -10.90
C PRO A 65 -4.13 -1.04 -10.17
N PHE A 66 -4.12 -0.90 -8.84
CA PHE A 66 -5.36 -0.75 -8.09
C PHE A 66 -6.10 0.53 -8.50
N VAL A 67 -5.40 1.67 -8.52
CA VAL A 67 -6.03 2.94 -8.88
C VAL A 67 -6.54 2.91 -10.31
N ALA A 68 -5.76 2.33 -11.24
CA ALA A 68 -6.16 2.22 -12.64
C ALA A 68 -7.43 1.40 -12.79
N LEU A 69 -7.48 0.23 -12.15
CA LEU A 69 -8.64 -0.66 -12.23
C LEU A 69 -9.87 -0.05 -11.53
N ASP A 70 -9.65 0.56 -10.37
CA ASP A 70 -10.73 1.14 -9.59
C ASP A 70 -11.39 2.30 -10.32
N LEU A 71 -10.58 3.21 -10.89
CA LEU A 71 -11.10 4.31 -11.69
C LEU A 71 -11.81 3.80 -12.95
N ALA A 72 -11.25 2.78 -13.61
CA ALA A 72 -11.88 2.20 -14.79
C ALA A 72 -13.25 1.60 -14.45
N LEU A 73 -13.36 0.90 -13.32
CA LEU A 73 -14.63 0.34 -12.88
C LEU A 73 -15.66 1.44 -12.59
N ILE A 74 -15.23 2.52 -11.96
CA ILE A 74 -16.11 3.65 -11.66
C ILE A 74 -16.59 4.33 -12.95
N VAL A 75 -15.68 4.63 -13.87
CA VAL A 75 -15.99 5.33 -15.12
C VAL A 75 -16.89 4.48 -16.01
N THR A 76 -16.66 3.18 -16.08
CA THR A 76 -17.48 2.27 -16.91
C THR A 76 -18.74 1.78 -16.20
N GLN A 77 -18.98 2.22 -14.97
CA GLN A 77 -20.15 1.83 -14.17
C GLN A 77 -20.24 0.33 -13.90
N HIS A 78 -19.09 -0.34 -13.76
CA HIS A 78 -19.00 -1.76 -13.39
C HIS A 78 -18.64 -1.93 -11.91
N THR A 79 -19.21 -1.08 -11.06
CA THR A 79 -18.96 -1.10 -9.61
C THR A 79 -19.79 -2.19 -8.92
N GLY A 80 -19.58 -2.37 -7.62
CA GLY A 80 -20.34 -3.28 -6.78
C GLY A 80 -19.69 -4.63 -6.54
N GLY A 81 -18.49 -4.86 -7.04
CA GLY A 81 -17.74 -6.09 -6.77
C GLY A 81 -17.00 -6.04 -5.43
N LEU A 82 -16.42 -7.17 -5.04
CA LEU A 82 -15.67 -7.32 -3.79
C LEU A 82 -14.16 -7.12 -3.95
N GLY A 83 -13.66 -7.02 -5.19
CA GLY A 83 -12.22 -6.98 -5.44
C GLY A 83 -11.51 -5.82 -4.75
N ALA A 84 -12.07 -4.61 -4.87
CA ALA A 84 -11.48 -3.42 -4.24
C ALA A 84 -11.48 -3.55 -2.72
N THR A 85 -12.55 -4.07 -2.13
CA THR A 85 -12.65 -4.30 -0.70
C THR A 85 -11.59 -5.28 -0.22
N LEU A 86 -11.39 -6.39 -0.95
CA LEU A 86 -10.39 -7.39 -0.59
C LEU A 86 -8.98 -6.80 -0.69
N TRP A 87 -8.72 -5.97 -1.71
CA TRP A 87 -7.42 -5.32 -1.84
C TRP A 87 -7.14 -4.41 -0.64
N ILE A 88 -8.11 -3.57 -0.26
CA ILE A 88 -7.97 -2.65 0.87
C ILE A 88 -7.75 -3.44 2.18
N ILE A 89 -8.56 -4.46 2.43
CA ILE A 89 -8.43 -5.27 3.63
C ILE A 89 -7.04 -5.91 3.71
N GLY A 90 -6.59 -6.49 2.60
CA GLY A 90 -5.27 -7.11 2.54
C GLY A 90 -4.16 -6.10 2.81
N ARG A 91 -4.26 -4.89 2.26
CA ARG A 91 -3.23 -3.87 2.47
C ARG A 91 -3.25 -3.27 3.88
N VAL A 92 -4.43 -3.12 4.47
CA VAL A 92 -4.54 -2.63 5.85
C VAL A 92 -3.91 -3.63 6.82
N ILE A 93 -4.11 -4.92 6.60
CA ILE A 93 -3.50 -5.97 7.42
C ILE A 93 -1.99 -6.04 7.17
N TYR A 94 -1.56 -5.86 5.93
CA TYR A 94 -0.17 -6.02 5.51
C TYR A 94 0.80 -5.12 6.28
N LEU A 95 0.48 -3.83 6.43
CA LEU A 95 1.42 -2.88 7.02
C LEU A 95 1.80 -3.22 8.46
N PRO A 96 0.85 -3.37 9.42
CA PRO A 96 1.23 -3.69 10.79
C PRO A 96 1.92 -5.05 10.91
N ILE A 97 1.48 -6.04 10.14
CA ILE A 97 2.09 -7.37 10.14
C ILE A 97 3.52 -7.31 9.60
N TYR A 98 3.76 -6.52 8.56
CA TYR A 98 5.10 -6.34 8.00
C TYR A 98 6.03 -5.66 9.01
N LEU A 99 5.56 -4.61 9.68
CA LEU A 99 6.36 -3.90 10.68
C LEU A 99 6.73 -4.79 11.87
N VAL A 100 5.82 -5.66 12.28
CA VAL A 100 6.10 -6.64 13.35
C VAL A 100 7.00 -7.77 12.86
N GLY A 101 6.95 -8.09 11.56
CA GLY A 101 7.84 -9.08 10.96
C GLY A 101 7.33 -10.51 10.99
N ILE A 102 6.01 -10.71 10.91
CA ILE A 102 5.40 -12.04 10.82
C ILE A 102 5.34 -12.45 9.35
N PRO A 103 6.16 -13.44 8.88
CA PRO A 103 6.32 -13.67 7.44
C PRO A 103 5.11 -14.33 6.77
N TYR A 104 4.52 -15.35 7.38
CA TYR A 104 3.45 -16.11 6.73
C TYR A 104 2.15 -15.31 6.61
N VAL A 105 1.78 -14.59 7.67
CA VAL A 105 0.57 -13.76 7.67
C VAL A 105 0.75 -12.60 6.69
N ARG A 106 1.95 -12.03 6.63
CA ARG A 106 2.29 -10.98 5.67
C ARG A 106 2.07 -11.45 4.23
N THR A 107 2.56 -12.63 3.89
CA THR A 107 2.40 -13.21 2.55
C THR A 107 0.92 -13.47 2.26
N ALA A 108 0.17 -13.98 3.23
CA ALA A 108 -1.26 -14.22 3.07
C ALA A 108 -2.02 -12.91 2.80
N ALA A 109 -1.69 -11.84 3.52
CA ALA A 109 -2.29 -10.53 3.31
C ALA A 109 -1.98 -9.99 1.90
N LEU A 110 -0.74 -10.16 1.44
CA LEU A 110 -0.35 -9.75 0.10
C LEU A 110 -1.12 -10.52 -0.96
N LEU A 111 -1.24 -11.84 -0.80
CA LEU A 111 -1.98 -12.68 -1.72
C LEU A 111 -3.47 -12.30 -1.76
N LEU A 112 -4.04 -11.95 -0.62
CA LEU A 112 -5.42 -11.47 -0.57
C LEU A 112 -5.59 -10.20 -1.41
N SER A 113 -4.64 -9.27 -1.33
CA SER A 113 -4.64 -8.06 -2.15
C SER A 113 -4.58 -8.40 -3.64
N ILE A 114 -3.71 -9.32 -4.03
CA ILE A 114 -3.56 -9.74 -5.43
C ILE A 114 -4.85 -10.38 -5.94
N VAL A 115 -5.49 -11.23 -5.13
CA VAL A 115 -6.78 -11.81 -5.49
C VAL A 115 -7.81 -10.69 -5.73
N GLY A 116 -7.81 -9.67 -4.88
CA GLY A 116 -8.68 -8.51 -5.07
C GLY A 116 -8.43 -7.81 -6.41
N LEU A 117 -7.17 -7.59 -6.78
CA LEU A 117 -6.82 -6.98 -8.07
C LEU A 117 -7.29 -7.85 -9.25
N LEU A 118 -7.11 -9.16 -9.15
CA LEU A 118 -7.55 -10.08 -10.21
C LEU A 118 -9.07 -10.09 -10.35
N MET A 119 -9.79 -10.00 -9.24
CA MET A 119 -11.24 -9.90 -9.28
C MET A 119 -11.69 -8.59 -9.93
N MET A 120 -11.02 -7.48 -9.63
CA MET A 120 -11.31 -6.20 -10.27
C MET A 120 -11.06 -6.27 -11.77
N LEU A 121 -9.95 -6.85 -12.17
CA LEU A 121 -9.62 -7.03 -13.59
C LEU A 121 -10.66 -7.89 -14.29
N GLY A 122 -11.04 -9.01 -13.70
CA GLY A 122 -12.06 -9.89 -14.26
C GLY A 122 -13.40 -9.21 -14.43
N ARG A 123 -13.79 -8.41 -13.44
CA ARG A 123 -15.04 -7.66 -13.52
C ARG A 123 -15.00 -6.61 -14.64
N LEU A 124 -13.87 -5.92 -14.80
CA LEU A 124 -13.70 -4.95 -15.88
C LEU A 124 -13.72 -5.64 -17.25
N MET A 125 -13.07 -6.79 -17.38
CA MET A 125 -13.03 -7.54 -18.64
C MET A 125 -14.36 -8.19 -19.00
N GLY A 126 -15.20 -8.44 -18.01
CA GLY A 126 -16.50 -9.09 -18.21
C GLY A 126 -17.64 -8.18 -18.68
N HIS A 127 -17.33 -6.95 -19.03
CA HIS A 127 -18.33 -5.95 -19.46
C HIS A 127 -18.99 -6.29 -20.80
#